data_98b121b13bb4c2bec47fa65417dfa17f
#
_entry.id   98b121b13bb4c2bec47fa65417dfa17f
#
_cell.length_a   1.000
_cell.length_b   1.000
_cell.length_c   1.000
_cell.angle_alpha   90.00
_cell.angle_beta   90.00
_cell.angle_gamma   90.00
#
_symmetry.space_group_name_H-M   'P 1'
#
loop_
_entity.id
_entity.type
_entity.pdbx_description
1 polymer ?
#
loop_
_entity_poly.entity_id
_entity_poly.type
_entity_poly.pdbx_seq_one_letter_code
_entity_poly.pdbx_strand_id
1 'polypeptide(L)'
;MNNYFVILAAGKSKRFHKNLAKQFFNYKNKEIIDHSIEKALDSKLFKKIIIVTNNLNHFKKKKYSKQITVIKGGKERSDSCLKALKYIKKYKPLNVFIHDAARPNFSTKLLKNISKNLKKNKAVVPFIFSNDSVKYKIKNQIFNLNRNNSLLTQTPQAFRFKELYNLACEEKGKISDEATLFLNQKNKIKFISGENQNFKITYLDDIKTSKTYFGIGFDLHKLIRNKRLYLGGVKIPFHSGLKGHSDGDVILHAIIDAILGATRKKDIGTYFPNIKKFRNIRSPKMLKPIIDNLNKTNAYVNNLDINLICEQPKVSKYRDKIINSISNLMGLNKDFINLKGKTVEKLGLIGKEKAI
;
A
#
# COMPACT_ATOMS: atom_id res chain seq x y z
N MET A 1 -5.04 28.88 -17.32
CA MET A 1 -5.33 27.91 -18.41
C MET A 1 -6.78 27.44 -18.32
N ASN A 2 -7.50 27.35 -19.45
CA ASN A 2 -8.91 26.91 -19.45
C ASN A 2 -9.02 25.37 -19.60
N ASN A 3 -8.48 24.65 -18.58
CA ASN A 3 -8.47 23.19 -18.53
C ASN A 3 -9.59 22.70 -17.60
N TYR A 4 -10.22 21.58 -17.98
CA TYR A 4 -11.25 20.90 -17.21
C TYR A 4 -10.82 19.46 -16.91
N PHE A 5 -11.11 18.98 -15.71
CA PHE A 5 -10.84 17.61 -15.30
C PHE A 5 -12.14 16.85 -15.09
N VAL A 6 -12.33 15.75 -15.80
CA VAL A 6 -13.53 14.93 -15.74
C VAL A 6 -13.18 13.61 -15.07
N ILE A 7 -13.82 13.30 -13.94
CA ILE A 7 -13.66 12.04 -13.21
C ILE A 7 -14.87 11.16 -13.50
N LEU A 8 -14.66 10.05 -14.18
CA LEU A 8 -15.70 9.08 -14.51
C LEU A 8 -15.89 8.10 -13.34
N ALA A 9 -17.00 8.25 -12.61
CA ALA A 9 -17.34 7.52 -11.40
C ALA A 9 -18.74 6.87 -11.45
N ALA A 10 -19.33 6.71 -12.64
CA ALA A 10 -20.68 6.15 -12.83
C ALA A 10 -20.73 4.62 -12.93
N GLY A 11 -19.58 3.93 -12.95
CA GLY A 11 -19.49 2.49 -13.13
C GLY A 11 -20.06 1.68 -11.96
N LYS A 12 -20.76 0.56 -12.28
CA LYS A 12 -21.41 -0.34 -11.30
C LYS A 12 -20.45 -1.25 -10.53
N SER A 13 -19.19 -1.31 -10.89
CA SER A 13 -18.11 -2.06 -10.20
C SER A 13 -18.38 -3.55 -9.93
N LYS A 14 -19.13 -4.25 -10.79
CA LYS A 14 -19.58 -5.65 -10.61
C LYS A 14 -18.45 -6.65 -10.28
N ARG A 15 -17.23 -6.43 -10.79
CA ARG A 15 -16.04 -7.27 -10.54
C ARG A 15 -15.39 -7.00 -9.18
N PHE A 16 -15.68 -5.87 -8.57
CA PHE A 16 -15.08 -5.45 -7.32
C PHE A 16 -15.87 -5.98 -6.10
N HIS A 17 -17.17 -5.67 -6.06
CA HIS A 17 -18.08 -6.08 -4.99
C HIS A 17 -19.53 -6.04 -5.47
N LYS A 18 -20.39 -6.97 -4.95
CA LYS A 18 -21.79 -7.06 -5.38
C LYS A 18 -22.61 -5.82 -5.05
N ASN A 19 -22.39 -5.22 -3.88
CA ASN A 19 -23.25 -4.17 -3.32
C ASN A 19 -22.57 -2.81 -3.13
N LEU A 20 -21.27 -2.68 -3.43
CA LEU A 20 -20.53 -1.46 -3.18
C LEU A 20 -19.81 -0.98 -4.45
N ALA A 21 -20.08 0.27 -4.83
CA ALA A 21 -19.36 0.90 -5.92
C ALA A 21 -17.93 1.24 -5.46
N LYS A 22 -16.92 0.66 -6.14
CA LYS A 22 -15.52 0.72 -5.74
C LYS A 22 -14.98 2.14 -5.52
N GLN A 23 -15.46 3.12 -6.29
CA GLN A 23 -15.03 4.51 -6.19
C GLN A 23 -15.30 5.13 -4.81
N PHE A 24 -16.22 4.56 -4.02
CA PHE A 24 -16.56 4.98 -2.66
C PHE A 24 -15.98 4.07 -1.58
N PHE A 25 -15.14 3.12 -1.97
CA PHE A 25 -14.48 2.25 -1.00
C PHE A 25 -13.29 2.98 -0.36
N ASN A 26 -13.04 2.69 0.93
CA ASN A 26 -11.92 3.28 1.64
C ASN A 26 -10.59 2.65 1.18
N TYR A 27 -9.70 3.48 0.70
CA TYR A 27 -8.35 3.13 0.29
C TYR A 27 -7.38 4.15 0.87
N LYS A 28 -6.40 3.71 1.67
CA LYS A 28 -5.43 4.61 2.34
C LYS A 28 -6.13 5.77 3.09
N ASN A 29 -7.10 5.42 3.93
CA ASN A 29 -7.88 6.32 4.82
C ASN A 29 -8.83 7.32 4.13
N LYS A 30 -9.03 7.23 2.82
CA LYS A 30 -9.97 8.07 2.06
C LYS A 30 -10.73 7.22 1.04
N GLU A 31 -11.83 7.72 0.51
CA GLU A 31 -12.47 7.05 -0.62
C GLU A 31 -11.59 7.10 -1.87
N ILE A 32 -11.63 6.06 -2.69
CA ILE A 32 -10.83 5.96 -3.92
C ILE A 32 -10.95 7.22 -4.77
N ILE A 33 -12.16 7.75 -4.92
CA ILE A 33 -12.41 8.96 -5.72
C ILE A 33 -11.78 10.22 -5.12
N ASP A 34 -11.73 10.33 -3.78
CA ASP A 34 -11.20 11.52 -3.10
C ASP A 34 -9.71 11.73 -3.39
N HIS A 35 -8.94 10.64 -3.58
CA HIS A 35 -7.54 10.74 -4.03
C HIS A 35 -7.38 11.45 -5.37
N SER A 36 -8.28 11.17 -6.32
CA SER A 36 -8.25 11.81 -7.64
C SER A 36 -8.70 13.26 -7.59
N ILE A 37 -9.69 13.57 -6.76
CA ILE A 37 -10.18 14.94 -6.54
C ILE A 37 -9.08 15.81 -5.95
N GLU A 38 -8.45 15.38 -4.85
CA GLU A 38 -7.39 16.11 -4.17
C GLU A 38 -6.22 16.39 -5.10
N LYS A 39 -5.70 15.37 -5.80
CA LYS A 39 -4.58 15.55 -6.74
C LYS A 39 -4.90 16.51 -7.88
N ALA A 40 -6.14 16.49 -8.36
CA ALA A 40 -6.57 17.44 -9.38
C ALA A 40 -6.61 18.89 -8.82
N LEU A 41 -7.11 19.08 -7.59
CA LEU A 41 -7.11 20.38 -6.91
C LEU A 41 -5.67 20.87 -6.63
N ASP A 42 -4.83 20.01 -6.04
CA ASP A 42 -3.46 20.33 -5.66
C ASP A 42 -2.57 20.69 -6.87
N SER A 43 -2.90 20.12 -8.03
CA SER A 43 -2.17 20.42 -9.26
C SER A 43 -2.29 21.88 -9.70
N LYS A 44 -3.38 22.57 -9.30
CA LYS A 44 -3.75 23.95 -9.71
C LYS A 44 -3.85 24.14 -11.23
N LEU A 45 -4.02 23.04 -11.97
CA LEU A 45 -4.07 23.06 -13.45
C LEU A 45 -5.47 23.32 -14.01
N PHE A 46 -6.53 23.08 -13.20
CA PHE A 46 -7.90 22.99 -13.69
C PHE A 46 -8.76 24.15 -13.20
N LYS A 47 -9.57 24.71 -14.11
CA LYS A 47 -10.58 25.71 -13.77
C LYS A 47 -11.78 25.07 -13.05
N LYS A 48 -12.17 23.87 -13.48
CA LYS A 48 -13.22 23.07 -12.87
C LYS A 48 -12.91 21.56 -12.93
N ILE A 49 -13.44 20.85 -11.94
CA ILE A 49 -13.43 19.39 -11.84
C ILE A 49 -14.87 18.91 -11.93
N ILE A 50 -15.15 18.03 -12.88
CA ILE A 50 -16.49 17.48 -13.11
C ILE A 50 -16.50 16.02 -12.66
N ILE A 51 -17.30 15.69 -11.69
CA ILE A 51 -17.50 14.32 -11.23
C ILE A 51 -18.75 13.76 -11.91
N VAL A 52 -18.60 12.68 -12.65
CA VAL A 52 -19.70 12.01 -13.33
C VAL A 52 -20.08 10.75 -12.58
N THR A 53 -21.25 10.72 -11.98
CA THR A 53 -21.69 9.62 -11.11
C THR A 53 -23.18 9.31 -11.24
N ASN A 54 -23.57 8.07 -10.90
CA ASN A 54 -24.98 7.69 -10.77
C ASN A 54 -25.47 7.75 -9.30
N ASN A 55 -24.57 8.03 -8.34
CA ASN A 55 -24.90 8.20 -6.93
C ASN A 55 -24.75 9.68 -6.50
N LEU A 56 -25.68 10.52 -6.92
CA LEU A 56 -25.68 11.95 -6.60
C LEU A 56 -25.84 12.22 -5.10
N ASN A 57 -26.63 11.39 -4.39
CA ASN A 57 -26.90 11.57 -2.96
C ASN A 57 -25.64 11.41 -2.11
N HIS A 58 -24.69 10.58 -2.52
CA HIS A 58 -23.41 10.43 -1.85
C HIS A 58 -22.64 11.76 -1.78
N PHE A 59 -22.72 12.55 -2.84
CA PHE A 59 -22.00 13.82 -2.94
C PHE A 59 -22.72 15.00 -2.30
N LYS A 60 -24.06 14.94 -2.10
CA LYS A 60 -24.84 16.00 -1.43
C LYS A 60 -24.40 16.22 0.02
N LYS A 61 -23.92 15.18 0.68
CA LYS A 61 -23.45 15.21 2.08
C LYS A 61 -22.04 15.77 2.26
N LYS A 62 -21.25 15.85 1.18
CA LYS A 62 -19.87 16.32 1.21
C LYS A 62 -19.80 17.79 0.81
N LYS A 63 -19.14 18.63 1.64
CA LYS A 63 -18.83 20.02 1.27
C LYS A 63 -17.62 20.04 0.36
N TYR A 64 -17.82 20.21 -0.93
CA TYR A 64 -16.75 20.37 -1.90
C TYR A 64 -16.47 21.85 -2.21
N SER A 65 -15.27 22.12 -2.69
CA SER A 65 -14.88 23.41 -3.25
C SER A 65 -15.84 23.82 -4.39
N LYS A 66 -16.09 25.12 -4.54
CA LYS A 66 -16.84 25.72 -5.68
C LYS A 66 -16.29 25.32 -7.05
N GLN A 67 -15.06 24.79 -7.08
CA GLN A 67 -14.39 24.30 -8.28
C GLN A 67 -14.92 22.95 -8.75
N ILE A 68 -15.65 22.21 -7.90
CA ILE A 68 -16.17 20.87 -8.18
C ILE A 68 -17.64 20.96 -8.57
N THR A 69 -18.01 20.22 -9.62
CA THR A 69 -19.39 20.04 -10.04
C THR A 69 -19.68 18.56 -10.24
N VAL A 70 -20.82 18.10 -9.71
CA VAL A 70 -21.25 16.69 -9.82
C VAL A 70 -22.42 16.62 -10.81
N ILE A 71 -22.33 15.71 -11.77
CA ILE A 71 -23.36 15.47 -12.77
C ILE A 71 -23.74 13.99 -12.86
N LYS A 72 -24.97 13.71 -13.35
CA LYS A 72 -25.44 12.33 -13.54
C LYS A 72 -24.77 11.68 -14.74
N GLY A 73 -24.27 10.46 -14.56
CA GLY A 73 -23.65 9.65 -15.59
C GLY A 73 -24.63 9.03 -16.60
N GLY A 74 -24.08 8.32 -17.58
CA GLY A 74 -24.80 7.52 -18.56
C GLY A 74 -24.89 6.04 -18.16
N LYS A 75 -25.38 5.22 -19.11
CA LYS A 75 -25.44 3.76 -18.96
C LYS A 75 -24.05 3.14 -19.09
N GLU A 76 -23.26 3.62 -20.04
CA GLU A 76 -21.91 3.16 -20.34
C GLU A 76 -20.87 4.25 -19.98
N ARG A 77 -19.58 3.89 -20.05
CA ARG A 77 -18.46 4.81 -19.78
C ARG A 77 -18.41 5.93 -20.80
N SER A 78 -18.57 5.60 -22.09
CA SER A 78 -18.63 6.56 -23.22
C SER A 78 -19.78 7.55 -23.08
N ASP A 79 -20.98 7.08 -22.70
CA ASP A 79 -22.13 7.96 -22.46
C ASP A 79 -21.87 8.95 -21.31
N SER A 80 -21.19 8.48 -20.26
CA SER A 80 -20.84 9.32 -19.12
C SER A 80 -19.83 10.40 -19.52
N CYS A 81 -18.84 10.05 -20.36
CA CYS A 81 -17.90 11.00 -20.91
C CYS A 81 -18.59 12.04 -21.79
N LEU A 82 -19.41 11.60 -22.77
CA LEU A 82 -20.14 12.49 -23.67
C LEU A 82 -21.07 13.47 -22.91
N LYS A 83 -21.75 13.00 -21.85
CA LYS A 83 -22.55 13.89 -20.98
C LYS A 83 -21.69 14.96 -20.30
N ALA A 84 -20.50 14.62 -19.84
CA ALA A 84 -19.58 15.59 -19.26
C ALA A 84 -19.12 16.61 -20.32
N LEU A 85 -18.75 16.14 -21.51
CA LEU A 85 -18.33 17.02 -22.60
C LEU A 85 -19.45 17.97 -23.01
N LYS A 86 -20.70 17.50 -23.15
CA LYS A 86 -21.87 18.34 -23.43
C LYS A 86 -22.10 19.38 -22.32
N TYR A 87 -21.96 18.97 -21.06
CA TYR A 87 -22.12 19.88 -19.91
C TYR A 87 -21.09 21.00 -19.90
N ILE A 88 -19.80 20.69 -20.17
CA ILE A 88 -18.71 21.69 -20.10
C ILE A 88 -18.62 22.55 -21.35
N LYS A 89 -19.24 22.19 -22.48
CA LYS A 89 -19.22 22.94 -23.74
C LYS A 89 -19.56 24.41 -23.56
N LYS A 90 -20.55 24.73 -22.73
CA LYS A 90 -20.99 26.11 -22.44
C LYS A 90 -19.88 27.00 -21.84
N TYR A 91 -18.86 26.38 -21.21
CA TYR A 91 -17.73 27.11 -20.60
C TYR A 91 -16.57 27.33 -21.59
N LYS A 92 -16.69 26.87 -22.83
CA LYS A 92 -15.67 26.98 -23.90
C LYS A 92 -14.27 26.51 -23.42
N PRO A 93 -14.13 25.27 -22.89
CA PRO A 93 -12.84 24.78 -22.42
C PRO A 93 -11.84 24.68 -23.57
N LEU A 94 -10.56 24.95 -23.29
CA LEU A 94 -9.47 24.73 -24.23
C LEU A 94 -9.08 23.26 -24.26
N ASN A 95 -8.94 22.68 -23.07
CA ASN A 95 -8.50 21.30 -22.89
C ASN A 95 -9.39 20.57 -21.88
N VAL A 96 -9.51 19.27 -22.05
CA VAL A 96 -10.20 18.38 -21.12
C VAL A 96 -9.32 17.19 -20.80
N PHE A 97 -9.27 16.82 -19.53
CA PHE A 97 -8.62 15.63 -19.02
C PHE A 97 -9.69 14.64 -18.57
N ILE A 98 -9.65 13.44 -19.10
CA ILE A 98 -10.61 12.36 -18.77
C ILE A 98 -9.89 11.35 -17.88
N HIS A 99 -10.50 11.04 -16.74
CA HIS A 99 -9.90 10.17 -15.75
C HIS A 99 -10.89 9.15 -15.18
N ASP A 100 -10.44 7.90 -15.06
CA ASP A 100 -11.19 6.84 -14.37
C ASP A 100 -11.02 7.01 -12.86
N ALA A 101 -12.10 7.21 -12.10
CA ALA A 101 -12.08 7.28 -10.63
C ALA A 101 -11.37 6.08 -9.96
N ALA A 102 -11.27 4.96 -10.66
CA ALA A 102 -10.62 3.74 -10.18
C ALA A 102 -9.09 3.75 -10.25
N ARG A 103 -8.45 4.85 -10.62
CA ARG A 103 -6.98 5.01 -10.64
C ARG A 103 -6.51 6.08 -9.67
N PRO A 104 -6.53 5.80 -8.35
CA PRO A 104 -6.22 6.83 -7.33
C PRO A 104 -4.75 7.22 -7.26
N ASN A 105 -3.83 6.47 -7.88
CA ASN A 105 -2.40 6.57 -7.60
C ASN A 105 -1.58 7.38 -8.63
N PHE A 106 -2.20 8.06 -9.60
CA PHE A 106 -1.43 8.96 -10.49
C PHE A 106 -0.81 10.11 -9.70
N SER A 107 0.33 10.62 -10.17
CA SER A 107 1.02 11.74 -9.52
C SER A 107 0.63 13.10 -10.11
N THR A 108 0.82 14.17 -9.35
CA THR A 108 0.71 15.54 -9.85
C THR A 108 1.80 15.86 -10.90
N LYS A 109 2.95 15.16 -10.85
CA LYS A 109 4.01 15.21 -11.87
C LYS A 109 3.50 14.73 -13.22
N LEU A 110 2.74 13.61 -13.24
CA LEU A 110 2.11 13.09 -14.46
C LEU A 110 1.13 14.11 -15.06
N LEU A 111 0.27 14.74 -14.23
CA LEU A 111 -0.64 15.80 -14.69
C LEU A 111 0.09 16.97 -15.34
N LYS A 112 1.18 17.43 -14.73
CA LYS A 112 2.01 18.53 -15.27
C LYS A 112 2.66 18.12 -16.60
N ASN A 113 3.16 16.87 -16.69
CA ASN A 113 3.76 16.35 -17.93
C ASN A 113 2.73 16.24 -19.06
N ILE A 114 1.54 15.70 -18.78
CA ILE A 114 0.41 15.65 -19.74
C ILE A 114 0.08 17.07 -20.22
N SER A 115 -0.08 18.02 -19.29
CA SER A 115 -0.42 19.41 -19.61
C SER A 115 0.63 20.10 -20.48
N LYS A 116 1.93 19.83 -20.23
CA LYS A 116 3.05 20.34 -21.02
C LYS A 116 3.01 19.82 -22.47
N ASN A 117 2.80 18.51 -22.63
CA ASN A 117 2.76 17.89 -23.96
C ASN A 117 1.50 18.28 -24.75
N LEU A 118 0.38 18.54 -24.07
CA LEU A 118 -0.87 18.95 -24.72
C LEU A 118 -0.78 20.34 -25.39
N LYS A 119 0.21 21.17 -25.02
CA LYS A 119 0.43 22.45 -25.70
C LYS A 119 0.71 22.27 -27.19
N LYS A 120 1.41 21.20 -27.56
CA LYS A 120 1.87 20.91 -28.93
C LYS A 120 1.10 19.79 -29.63
N ASN A 121 0.18 19.08 -28.92
CA ASN A 121 -0.51 17.91 -29.45
C ASN A 121 -2.02 18.04 -29.24
N LYS A 122 -2.81 17.30 -30.04
CA LYS A 122 -4.28 17.25 -29.92
C LYS A 122 -4.75 16.28 -28.82
N ALA A 123 -3.99 15.22 -28.62
CA ALA A 123 -4.22 14.20 -27.60
C ALA A 123 -2.91 13.78 -26.93
N VAL A 124 -2.94 13.55 -25.62
CA VAL A 124 -1.81 13.02 -24.83
C VAL A 124 -2.30 11.88 -23.96
N VAL A 125 -1.66 10.72 -24.12
CA VAL A 125 -2.07 9.46 -23.47
C VAL A 125 -0.89 8.84 -22.75
N PRO A 126 -0.92 8.68 -21.43
CA PRO A 126 0.09 7.94 -20.70
C PRO A 126 -0.08 6.43 -20.91
N PHE A 127 1.03 5.72 -20.99
CA PHE A 127 1.04 4.27 -21.13
C PHE A 127 2.18 3.63 -20.35
N ILE A 128 2.05 2.34 -20.10
CA ILE A 128 3.12 1.45 -19.64
C ILE A 128 3.19 0.23 -20.55
N PHE A 129 4.34 -0.43 -20.59
CA PHE A 129 4.45 -1.75 -21.22
C PHE A 129 3.96 -2.84 -20.27
N SER A 130 3.52 -3.97 -20.82
CA SER A 130 3.23 -5.15 -20.02
C SER A 130 4.53 -5.84 -19.60
N ASN A 131 4.65 -6.19 -18.32
CA ASN A 131 5.73 -7.06 -17.84
C ASN A 131 5.48 -8.52 -18.25
N ASP A 132 4.20 -8.90 -18.39
CA ASP A 132 3.79 -10.24 -18.73
C ASP A 132 3.69 -10.47 -20.23
N SER A 133 3.72 -11.74 -20.64
CA SER A 133 3.45 -12.15 -22.04
C SER A 133 1.99 -11.86 -22.37
N VAL A 134 1.76 -11.07 -23.42
CA VAL A 134 0.39 -10.69 -23.86
C VAL A 134 -0.09 -11.65 -24.93
N LYS A 135 -1.26 -12.25 -24.70
CA LYS A 135 -1.94 -13.10 -25.66
C LYS A 135 -3.22 -12.43 -26.15
N TYR A 136 -3.48 -12.52 -27.44
CA TYR A 136 -4.69 -12.01 -28.07
C TYR A 136 -5.55 -13.18 -28.53
N LYS A 137 -6.80 -13.25 -28.09
CA LYS A 137 -7.73 -14.34 -28.43
C LYS A 137 -8.79 -13.84 -29.39
N ILE A 138 -8.87 -14.49 -30.55
CA ILE A 138 -9.98 -14.33 -31.52
C ILE A 138 -10.68 -15.68 -31.63
N LYS A 139 -11.97 -15.74 -31.28
CA LYS A 139 -12.72 -16.99 -31.20
C LYS A 139 -11.96 -18.07 -30.44
N ASN A 140 -11.53 -19.16 -31.06
CA ASN A 140 -10.78 -20.26 -30.45
C ASN A 140 -9.27 -20.21 -30.73
N GLN A 141 -8.77 -19.18 -31.41
CA GLN A 141 -7.36 -19.02 -31.74
C GLN A 141 -6.69 -18.05 -30.76
N ILE A 142 -5.45 -18.35 -30.39
CA ILE A 142 -4.64 -17.53 -29.49
C ILE A 142 -3.39 -17.07 -30.25
N PHE A 143 -3.17 -15.77 -30.27
CA PHE A 143 -2.02 -15.13 -30.93
C PHE A 143 -1.11 -14.53 -29.87
N ASN A 144 0.19 -14.55 -30.11
CA ASN A 144 1.16 -13.88 -29.27
C ASN A 144 1.32 -12.43 -29.74
N LEU A 145 1.12 -11.48 -28.83
CA LEU A 145 1.48 -10.08 -29.08
C LEU A 145 2.86 -9.77 -28.51
N ASN A 146 3.67 -9.06 -29.29
CA ASN A 146 4.93 -8.57 -28.80
C ASN A 146 4.68 -7.54 -27.69
N ARG A 147 5.05 -7.87 -26.46
CA ARG A 147 4.84 -7.00 -25.29
C ARG A 147 5.53 -5.64 -25.42
N ASN A 148 6.67 -5.57 -26.14
CA ASN A 148 7.39 -4.31 -26.35
C ASN A 148 6.65 -3.35 -27.30
N ASN A 149 5.69 -3.86 -28.06
CA ASN A 149 4.83 -3.07 -28.96
C ASN A 149 3.41 -2.92 -28.41
N SER A 150 3.10 -3.50 -27.26
CA SER A 150 1.78 -3.47 -26.64
C SER A 150 1.70 -2.40 -25.58
N LEU A 151 0.97 -1.31 -25.87
CA LEU A 151 0.83 -0.16 -24.97
C LEU A 151 -0.39 -0.35 -24.06
N LEU A 152 -0.19 -0.45 -22.76
CA LEU A 152 -1.25 -0.45 -21.77
C LEU A 152 -1.57 0.99 -21.38
N THR A 153 -2.60 1.57 -21.99
CA THR A 153 -2.97 2.97 -21.78
C THR A 153 -3.54 3.21 -20.38
N GLN A 154 -3.16 4.34 -19.81
CA GLN A 154 -3.64 4.78 -18.50
C GLN A 154 -4.46 6.06 -18.61
N THR A 155 -5.17 6.41 -17.55
CA THR A 155 -5.76 7.75 -17.37
C THR A 155 -5.10 8.44 -16.16
N PRO A 156 -5.01 9.80 -16.14
CA PRO A 156 -5.70 10.78 -16.98
C PRO A 156 -5.19 10.82 -18.43
N GLN A 157 -6.12 10.85 -19.38
CA GLN A 157 -5.85 11.15 -20.79
C GLN A 157 -6.30 12.59 -21.05
N ALA A 158 -5.57 13.34 -21.86
CA ALA A 158 -5.89 14.74 -22.10
C ALA A 158 -6.00 15.07 -23.58
N PHE A 159 -6.94 15.93 -23.90
CA PHE A 159 -7.33 16.24 -25.27
C PHE A 159 -7.63 17.71 -25.45
N ARG A 160 -7.41 18.24 -26.66
CA ARG A 160 -8.04 19.46 -27.09
C ARG A 160 -9.56 19.27 -27.09
N PHE A 161 -10.28 20.16 -26.41
CA PHE A 161 -11.70 19.96 -26.17
C PHE A 161 -12.51 19.87 -27.48
N LYS A 162 -12.29 20.80 -28.42
CA LYS A 162 -13.06 20.86 -29.67
C LYS A 162 -12.92 19.56 -30.47
N GLU A 163 -11.71 19.05 -30.58
CA GLU A 163 -11.42 17.81 -31.31
C GLU A 163 -12.09 16.60 -30.63
N LEU A 164 -11.91 16.43 -29.32
CA LEU A 164 -12.55 15.32 -28.61
C LEU A 164 -14.08 15.41 -28.67
N TYR A 165 -14.64 16.62 -28.50
CA TYR A 165 -16.08 16.81 -28.52
C TYR A 165 -16.70 16.38 -29.86
N ASN A 166 -16.11 16.80 -30.99
CA ASN A 166 -16.61 16.46 -32.33
C ASN A 166 -16.56 14.95 -32.56
N LEU A 167 -15.40 14.33 -32.30
CA LEU A 167 -15.23 12.88 -32.43
C LEU A 167 -16.19 12.07 -31.55
N ALA A 168 -16.39 12.51 -30.30
CA ALA A 168 -17.29 11.84 -29.38
C ALA A 168 -18.77 12.02 -29.73
N CYS A 169 -19.14 13.06 -30.49
CA CYS A 169 -20.51 13.24 -31.00
C CYS A 169 -20.79 12.41 -32.24
N GLU A 170 -19.79 12.15 -33.08
CA GLU A 170 -19.89 11.35 -34.31
C GLU A 170 -19.88 9.84 -34.02
N GLU A 171 -19.24 9.42 -32.90
CA GLU A 171 -19.09 8.01 -32.57
C GLU A 171 -20.41 7.39 -32.08
N LYS A 172 -20.84 6.32 -32.74
CA LYS A 172 -22.05 5.56 -32.39
C LYS A 172 -21.74 4.26 -31.63
N GLY A 173 -20.46 3.86 -31.56
CA GLY A 173 -20.02 2.61 -30.99
C GLY A 173 -19.63 2.70 -29.52
N LYS A 174 -19.35 1.53 -28.93
CA LYS A 174 -18.73 1.43 -27.59
C LYS A 174 -17.23 1.57 -27.74
N ILE A 175 -16.65 2.57 -27.10
CA ILE A 175 -15.21 2.78 -27.05
C ILE A 175 -14.65 2.39 -25.67
N SER A 176 -13.45 1.85 -25.66
CA SER A 176 -12.76 1.46 -24.41
C SER A 176 -12.25 2.67 -23.64
N ASP A 177 -11.69 3.63 -24.38
CA ASP A 177 -11.22 4.93 -23.88
C ASP A 177 -11.29 5.99 -25.01
N GLU A 178 -11.09 7.26 -24.65
CA GLU A 178 -11.20 8.37 -25.59
C GLU A 178 -10.03 8.43 -26.56
N ALA A 179 -8.88 7.80 -26.26
CA ALA A 179 -7.76 7.69 -27.19
C ALA A 179 -8.15 6.91 -28.46
N THR A 180 -9.04 5.93 -28.32
CA THR A 180 -9.55 5.14 -29.48
C THR A 180 -10.14 6.01 -30.57
N LEU A 181 -10.82 7.11 -30.23
CA LEU A 181 -11.40 8.06 -31.20
C LEU A 181 -10.34 8.74 -32.07
N PHE A 182 -9.12 8.86 -31.58
CA PHE A 182 -8.03 9.50 -32.30
C PHE A 182 -7.18 8.54 -33.12
N LEU A 183 -7.23 7.22 -32.83
CA LEU A 183 -6.43 6.21 -33.55
C LEU A 183 -6.86 6.05 -35.01
N ASN A 184 -8.15 6.14 -35.26
CA ASN A 184 -8.73 5.95 -36.59
C ASN A 184 -8.66 7.20 -37.51
N GLN A 185 -8.11 8.28 -36.97
CA GLN A 185 -7.95 9.52 -37.70
C GLN A 185 -6.47 9.86 -37.84
N LYS A 186 -6.07 10.57 -38.89
CA LYS A 186 -4.70 11.10 -39.07
C LYS A 186 -4.27 12.06 -37.95
N ASN A 187 -4.94 12.03 -36.81
CA ASN A 187 -4.68 12.87 -35.66
C ASN A 187 -3.55 12.29 -34.81
N LYS A 188 -2.48 13.05 -34.64
CA LYS A 188 -1.32 12.62 -33.85
C LYS A 188 -1.66 12.59 -32.36
N ILE A 189 -1.70 11.36 -31.80
CA ILE A 189 -1.66 11.15 -30.35
C ILE A 189 -0.21 11.19 -29.91
N LYS A 190 0.09 11.93 -28.87
CA LYS A 190 1.37 11.85 -28.16
C LYS A 190 1.25 10.85 -27.03
N PHE A 191 1.84 9.68 -27.20
CA PHE A 191 2.04 8.73 -26.12
C PHE A 191 3.21 9.19 -25.24
N ILE A 192 3.04 9.11 -23.91
CA ILE A 192 4.07 9.45 -22.91
C ILE A 192 4.17 8.34 -21.88
N SER A 193 5.33 8.23 -21.22
CA SER A 193 5.48 7.28 -20.11
C SER A 193 4.48 7.56 -19.00
N GLY A 194 3.74 6.52 -18.63
CA GLY A 194 2.84 6.50 -17.48
C GLY A 194 3.57 6.13 -16.19
N GLU A 195 2.82 5.64 -15.22
CA GLU A 195 3.35 5.28 -13.90
C GLU A 195 2.85 3.89 -13.49
N ASN A 196 3.74 2.98 -13.12
CA ASN A 196 3.36 1.62 -12.69
C ASN A 196 2.40 1.63 -11.49
N GLN A 197 2.61 2.57 -10.56
CA GLN A 197 1.72 2.76 -9.40
C GLN A 197 0.32 3.27 -9.77
N ASN A 198 0.11 3.81 -10.99
CA ASN A 198 -1.18 4.29 -11.48
C ASN A 198 -2.01 3.15 -12.08
N PHE A 199 -2.03 2.00 -11.40
CA PHE A 199 -2.85 0.85 -11.79
C PHE A 199 -4.34 1.13 -11.58
N LYS A 200 -5.19 0.38 -12.29
CA LYS A 200 -6.65 0.48 -12.18
C LYS A 200 -7.15 -0.52 -11.14
N ILE A 201 -7.67 -0.04 -10.03
CA ILE A 201 -8.36 -0.88 -9.05
C ILE A 201 -9.56 -1.54 -9.74
N THR A 202 -9.52 -2.85 -9.86
CA THR A 202 -10.54 -3.65 -10.57
C THR A 202 -11.16 -4.69 -9.68
N TYR A 203 -10.35 -5.34 -8.85
CA TYR A 203 -10.72 -6.36 -7.88
C TYR A 203 -10.50 -5.87 -6.46
N LEU A 204 -11.14 -6.53 -5.48
CA LEU A 204 -10.96 -6.20 -4.07
C LEU A 204 -9.51 -6.43 -3.62
N ASP A 205 -8.82 -7.40 -4.21
CA ASP A 205 -7.42 -7.71 -3.91
C ASP A 205 -6.45 -6.59 -4.31
N ASP A 206 -6.80 -5.77 -5.30
CA ASP A 206 -5.98 -4.61 -5.72
C ASP A 206 -5.85 -3.55 -4.61
N ILE A 207 -6.71 -3.59 -3.59
CA ILE A 207 -6.70 -2.64 -2.46
C ILE A 207 -6.29 -3.28 -1.13
N LYS A 208 -6.02 -4.57 -1.12
CA LYS A 208 -5.41 -5.23 0.04
C LYS A 208 -3.98 -4.70 0.17
N THR A 209 -3.83 -3.52 0.77
CA THR A 209 -2.54 -3.08 1.26
C THR A 209 -2.13 -4.01 2.38
N SER A 210 -0.94 -4.58 2.32
CA SER A 210 -0.32 -5.22 3.47
C SER A 210 -0.33 -4.21 4.61
N LYS A 211 -1.09 -4.47 5.66
CA LYS A 211 -1.09 -3.62 6.85
C LYS A 211 0.16 -3.93 7.63
N THR A 212 1.01 -2.93 7.84
CA THR A 212 2.16 -3.05 8.73
C THR A 212 1.73 -2.62 10.13
N TYR A 213 2.00 -3.47 11.10
CA TYR A 213 1.81 -3.20 12.51
C TYR A 213 3.17 -3.11 13.19
N PHE A 214 3.27 -2.28 14.21
CA PHE A 214 4.46 -2.14 15.03
C PHE A 214 4.15 -2.63 16.45
N GLY A 215 5.13 -3.26 17.08
CA GLY A 215 5.05 -3.69 18.47
C GLY A 215 6.35 -3.41 19.19
N ILE A 216 6.24 -3.11 20.46
CA ILE A 216 7.35 -2.91 21.38
C ILE A 216 7.23 -3.97 22.47
N GLY A 217 8.34 -4.60 22.83
CA GLY A 217 8.45 -5.50 23.98
C GLY A 217 9.62 -5.08 24.85
N PHE A 218 9.43 -5.20 26.13
CA PHE A 218 10.44 -4.91 27.15
C PHE A 218 10.41 -6.00 28.20
N ASP A 219 11.59 -6.47 28.62
CA ASP A 219 11.71 -7.42 29.72
C ASP A 219 12.96 -7.11 30.56
N LEU A 220 12.90 -7.39 31.84
CA LEU A 220 13.98 -7.16 32.80
C LEU A 220 13.99 -8.29 33.82
N HIS A 221 15.14 -8.96 33.95
CA HIS A 221 15.31 -10.03 34.92
C HIS A 221 16.54 -9.83 35.78
N LYS A 222 16.41 -10.24 37.05
CA LYS A 222 17.52 -10.23 38.03
C LYS A 222 18.56 -11.30 37.70
N LEU A 223 19.85 -10.94 37.75
CA LEU A 223 20.97 -11.88 37.69
C LEU A 223 21.13 -12.61 39.03
N ILE A 224 21.30 -13.92 38.97
CA ILE A 224 21.61 -14.78 40.13
C ILE A 224 22.78 -15.72 39.79
N ARG A 225 23.69 -15.91 40.72
CA ARG A 225 24.87 -16.77 40.58
C ARG A 225 24.44 -18.24 40.37
N ASN A 226 25.30 -19.01 39.73
CA ASN A 226 25.15 -20.45 39.53
C ASN A 226 23.91 -20.85 38.73
N LYS A 227 23.28 -19.91 37.98
CA LYS A 227 22.25 -20.20 37.00
C LYS A 227 22.81 -20.04 35.58
N ARG A 228 22.35 -20.86 34.65
CA ARG A 228 22.72 -20.76 33.23
C ARG A 228 22.08 -19.51 32.61
N LEU A 229 22.89 -18.75 31.86
CA LEU A 229 22.41 -17.59 31.11
C LEU A 229 21.99 -18.01 29.70
N TYR A 230 20.80 -17.61 29.29
CA TYR A 230 20.30 -17.73 27.91
C TYR A 230 19.91 -16.36 27.37
N LEU A 231 20.36 -16.05 26.16
CA LEU A 231 20.07 -14.82 25.45
C LEU A 231 19.78 -15.13 23.99
N GLY A 232 18.56 -14.85 23.52
CA GLY A 232 18.10 -15.16 22.17
C GLY A 232 18.14 -16.67 21.85
N GLY A 233 17.89 -17.53 22.87
CA GLY A 233 17.93 -18.98 22.75
C GLY A 233 19.33 -19.59 22.90
N VAL A 234 20.40 -18.78 22.92
CA VAL A 234 21.81 -19.20 23.01
C VAL A 234 22.25 -19.28 24.46
N LYS A 235 22.90 -20.39 24.84
CA LYS A 235 23.58 -20.51 26.15
C LYS A 235 24.84 -19.65 26.10
N ILE A 236 24.95 -18.69 27.02
CA ILE A 236 26.10 -17.80 27.17
C ILE A 236 26.95 -18.26 28.33
N PRO A 237 28.27 -18.45 28.15
CA PRO A 237 29.23 -18.71 29.23
C PRO A 237 29.33 -17.49 30.12
N PHE A 238 28.67 -17.56 31.26
CA PHE A 238 28.68 -16.50 32.28
C PHE A 238 28.40 -17.08 33.68
N HIS A 239 28.98 -16.50 34.72
CA HIS A 239 28.88 -17.00 36.07
C HIS A 239 27.50 -16.87 36.72
N SER A 240 26.61 -16.10 36.09
CA SER A 240 25.25 -15.80 36.57
C SER A 240 24.23 -15.99 35.43
N GLY A 241 23.00 -16.30 35.76
CA GLY A 241 21.88 -16.38 34.82
C GLY A 241 20.67 -15.61 35.34
N LEU A 242 19.65 -15.49 34.50
CA LEU A 242 18.49 -14.66 34.79
C LEU A 242 17.43 -15.42 35.61
N LYS A 243 16.92 -14.76 36.66
CA LYS A 243 15.87 -15.31 37.53
C LYS A 243 14.53 -15.21 36.81
N GLY A 244 13.82 -16.32 36.70
CA GLY A 244 12.48 -16.38 36.12
C GLY A 244 11.88 -17.75 36.31
N HIS A 245 10.58 -17.90 36.01
CA HIS A 245 9.88 -19.19 36.01
C HIS A 245 10.24 -20.05 34.78
N SER A 246 10.74 -19.40 33.74
CA SER A 246 11.33 -19.99 32.51
C SER A 246 12.87 -20.00 32.64
N ASP A 247 13.55 -20.13 31.48
CA ASP A 247 14.99 -19.92 31.41
C ASP A 247 15.39 -18.43 31.54
N GLY A 248 14.43 -17.50 31.57
CA GLY A 248 14.64 -16.07 31.79
C GLY A 248 15.28 -15.35 30.60
N ASP A 249 15.09 -15.86 29.37
CA ASP A 249 15.68 -15.23 28.18
C ASP A 249 14.95 -13.92 27.84
N VAL A 250 15.48 -12.80 28.33
CA VAL A 250 14.91 -11.45 28.18
C VAL A 250 14.74 -11.04 26.72
N ILE A 251 15.62 -11.52 25.83
CA ILE A 251 15.51 -11.21 24.39
C ILE A 251 14.27 -11.86 23.80
N LEU A 252 14.10 -13.18 24.02
CA LEU A 252 12.94 -13.90 23.48
C LEU A 252 11.63 -13.46 24.13
N HIS A 253 11.63 -13.10 25.42
CA HIS A 253 10.45 -12.56 26.07
C HIS A 253 10.03 -11.21 25.48
N ALA A 254 10.97 -10.29 25.30
CA ALA A 254 10.71 -9.00 24.67
C ALA A 254 10.22 -9.16 23.22
N ILE A 255 10.77 -10.13 22.44
CA ILE A 255 10.30 -10.43 21.09
C ILE A 255 8.85 -10.94 21.12
N ILE A 256 8.51 -11.85 22.04
CA ILE A 256 7.14 -12.37 22.19
C ILE A 256 6.18 -11.22 22.48
N ASP A 257 6.49 -10.35 23.43
CA ASP A 257 5.63 -9.21 23.78
C ASP A 257 5.50 -8.20 22.64
N ALA A 258 6.57 -7.93 21.90
CA ALA A 258 6.51 -7.10 20.70
C ALA A 258 5.54 -7.66 19.65
N ILE A 259 5.59 -8.98 19.38
CA ILE A 259 4.69 -9.64 18.43
C ILE A 259 3.25 -9.62 18.94
N LEU A 260 3.02 -9.92 20.22
CA LEU A 260 1.70 -9.89 20.84
C LEU A 260 1.10 -8.48 20.77
N GLY A 261 1.88 -7.45 21.10
CA GLY A 261 1.47 -6.04 21.02
C GLY A 261 1.12 -5.63 19.59
N ALA A 262 1.98 -5.94 18.59
CA ALA A 262 1.70 -5.66 17.17
C ALA A 262 0.41 -6.33 16.68
N THR A 263 0.07 -7.49 17.23
CA THR A 263 -1.14 -8.26 16.86
C THR A 263 -2.35 -7.98 17.75
N ARG A 264 -2.27 -6.97 18.62
CA ARG A 264 -3.33 -6.57 19.57
C ARG A 264 -3.73 -7.71 20.52
N LYS A 265 -2.76 -8.50 20.91
CA LYS A 265 -2.91 -9.58 21.91
C LYS A 265 -2.49 -9.07 23.28
N LYS A 266 -2.81 -9.87 24.32
CA LYS A 266 -2.32 -9.65 25.68
C LYS A 266 -0.85 -10.02 25.79
N ASP A 267 -0.23 -9.74 26.93
CA ASP A 267 1.19 -9.96 27.23
C ASP A 267 1.60 -11.43 27.37
N ILE A 268 2.90 -11.66 27.45
CA ILE A 268 3.51 -12.98 27.64
C ILE A 268 3.03 -13.67 28.93
N GLY A 269 2.77 -12.92 30.01
CA GLY A 269 2.29 -13.47 31.28
C GLY A 269 0.89 -14.05 31.19
N THR A 270 0.04 -13.49 30.34
CA THR A 270 -1.30 -14.06 30.05
C THR A 270 -1.23 -15.38 29.26
N TYR A 271 -0.28 -15.49 28.32
CA TYR A 271 -0.11 -16.71 27.51
C TYR A 271 0.63 -17.82 28.23
N PHE A 272 1.58 -17.44 29.09
CA PHE A 272 2.43 -18.36 29.85
C PHE A 272 2.44 -17.98 31.33
N PRO A 273 1.30 -18.13 32.02
CA PRO A 273 1.17 -17.78 33.43
C PRO A 273 2.08 -18.63 34.31
N ASN A 274 2.39 -18.10 35.50
CA ASN A 274 3.23 -18.77 36.48
C ASN A 274 2.53 -19.95 37.15
N ILE A 275 2.32 -21.03 36.40
CA ILE A 275 1.75 -22.28 36.87
C ILE A 275 2.69 -23.46 36.64
N LYS A 276 2.48 -24.57 37.34
CA LYS A 276 3.34 -25.78 37.30
C LYS A 276 3.64 -26.28 35.88
N LYS A 277 2.66 -26.15 34.95
CA LYS A 277 2.77 -26.55 33.54
C LYS A 277 3.90 -25.80 32.79
N PHE A 278 4.16 -24.54 33.09
CA PHE A 278 5.16 -23.70 32.39
C PHE A 278 6.45 -23.51 33.18
N ARG A 279 6.59 -24.17 34.34
CA ARG A 279 7.80 -24.10 35.15
C ARG A 279 9.00 -24.64 34.37
N ASN A 280 10.10 -23.89 34.36
CA ASN A 280 11.35 -24.21 33.65
C ASN A 280 11.22 -24.38 32.14
N ILE A 281 10.15 -23.86 31.51
CA ILE A 281 9.99 -23.89 30.07
C ILE A 281 11.12 -23.07 29.41
N ARG A 282 11.64 -23.58 28.30
CA ARG A 282 12.62 -22.84 27.49
C ARG A 282 11.89 -21.81 26.62
N SER A 283 12.38 -20.57 26.58
CA SER A 283 11.77 -19.47 25.82
C SER A 283 11.61 -19.74 24.32
N PRO A 284 12.47 -20.51 23.62
CA PRO A 284 12.18 -20.96 22.26
C PRO A 284 10.87 -21.75 22.12
N LYS A 285 10.50 -22.54 23.15
CA LYS A 285 9.22 -23.27 23.18
C LYS A 285 8.02 -22.35 23.40
N MET A 286 8.23 -21.19 24.03
CA MET A 286 7.20 -20.16 24.20
C MET A 286 7.02 -19.35 22.90
N LEU A 287 8.12 -19.04 22.18
CA LEU A 287 8.08 -18.28 20.93
C LEU A 287 7.39 -19.05 19.80
N LYS A 288 7.63 -20.36 19.72
CA LYS A 288 7.11 -21.21 18.62
C LYS A 288 5.59 -21.08 18.39
N PRO A 289 4.70 -21.26 19.37
CA PRO A 289 3.25 -21.12 19.16
C PRO A 289 2.83 -19.69 18.74
N ILE A 290 3.60 -18.67 19.11
CA ILE A 290 3.35 -17.28 18.71
C ILE A 290 3.63 -17.10 17.21
N ILE A 291 4.76 -17.63 16.73
CA ILE A 291 5.11 -17.63 15.30
C ILE A 291 4.12 -18.50 14.49
N ASP A 292 3.78 -19.69 14.99
CA ASP A 292 2.80 -20.57 14.32
C ASP A 292 1.43 -19.87 14.16
N ASN A 293 1.02 -19.05 15.14
CA ASN A 293 -0.21 -18.27 15.06
C ASN A 293 -0.14 -17.13 14.04
N LEU A 294 1.00 -16.43 13.94
CA LEU A 294 1.23 -15.45 12.90
C LEU A 294 1.07 -16.06 11.50
N ASN A 295 1.72 -17.19 11.26
CA ASN A 295 1.68 -17.88 9.97
C ASN A 295 0.25 -18.29 9.57
N LYS A 296 -0.59 -18.71 10.55
CA LYS A 296 -2.00 -19.02 10.30
C LYS A 296 -2.83 -17.79 9.86
N THR A 297 -2.41 -16.60 10.21
CA THR A 297 -3.08 -15.34 9.84
C THR A 297 -2.47 -14.68 8.62
N ASN A 298 -1.54 -15.36 7.91
CA ASN A 298 -0.76 -14.80 6.81
C ASN A 298 -0.02 -13.50 7.20
N ALA A 299 0.37 -13.38 8.45
CA ALA A 299 1.20 -12.31 8.95
C ALA A 299 2.64 -12.82 9.19
N TYR A 300 3.60 -11.95 9.01
CA TYR A 300 5.01 -12.25 9.23
C TYR A 300 5.73 -11.04 9.83
N VAL A 301 6.86 -11.31 10.47
CA VAL A 301 7.72 -10.25 11.02
C VAL A 301 8.60 -9.70 9.91
N ASN A 302 8.55 -8.37 9.70
CA ASN A 302 9.39 -7.69 8.70
C ASN A 302 10.83 -7.54 9.16
N ASN A 303 11.02 -7.06 10.39
CA ASN A 303 12.33 -6.81 10.99
C ASN A 303 12.26 -6.78 12.50
N LEU A 304 13.42 -6.94 13.14
CA LEU A 304 13.63 -6.79 14.58
C LEU A 304 14.80 -5.84 14.83
N ASP A 305 14.60 -4.88 15.72
CA ASP A 305 15.66 -4.03 16.25
C ASP A 305 15.69 -4.17 17.79
N ILE A 306 16.75 -4.81 18.29
CA ILE A 306 16.86 -5.28 19.67
C ILE A 306 17.95 -4.48 20.38
N ASN A 307 17.63 -3.88 21.52
CA ASN A 307 18.59 -3.30 22.45
C ASN A 307 18.73 -4.23 23.66
N LEU A 308 19.88 -4.86 23.81
CA LEU A 308 20.23 -5.62 25.02
C LEU A 308 21.07 -4.73 25.92
N ILE A 309 20.53 -4.43 27.09
CA ILE A 309 21.14 -3.48 28.03
C ILE A 309 21.76 -4.26 29.21
N CYS A 310 23.08 -4.32 29.23
CA CYS A 310 23.84 -4.99 30.30
C CYS A 310 25.31 -4.51 30.36
N GLU A 311 25.93 -4.55 31.50
CA GLU A 311 27.37 -4.31 31.64
C GLU A 311 28.18 -5.52 31.19
N GLN A 312 27.76 -6.71 31.63
CA GLN A 312 28.32 -8.00 31.29
C GLN A 312 27.19 -9.02 31.03
N PRO A 313 27.39 -10.04 30.19
CA PRO A 313 28.58 -10.26 29.34
C PRO A 313 28.64 -9.29 28.16
N LYS A 314 29.81 -9.08 27.56
CA LYS A 314 29.97 -8.24 26.37
C LYS A 314 29.19 -8.87 25.19
N VAL A 315 28.11 -8.21 24.76
CA VAL A 315 27.17 -8.69 23.73
C VAL A 315 27.85 -8.92 22.37
N SER A 316 28.84 -8.08 22.04
CA SER A 316 29.58 -8.17 20.79
C SER A 316 30.17 -9.55 20.50
N LYS A 317 30.65 -10.25 21.52
CA LYS A 317 31.21 -11.60 21.42
C LYS A 317 30.18 -12.68 21.01
N TYR A 318 28.92 -12.44 21.24
CA TYR A 318 27.84 -13.42 21.03
C TYR A 318 26.81 -12.94 20.00
N ARG A 319 26.97 -11.72 19.47
CA ARG A 319 26.00 -11.05 18.61
C ARG A 319 25.55 -11.93 17.44
N ASP A 320 26.49 -12.45 16.68
CA ASP A 320 26.16 -13.23 15.47
C ASP A 320 25.52 -14.58 15.82
N LYS A 321 25.93 -15.22 16.92
CA LYS A 321 25.31 -16.45 17.42
C LYS A 321 23.86 -16.21 17.84
N ILE A 322 23.58 -15.09 18.51
CA ILE A 322 22.23 -14.71 18.96
C ILE A 322 21.36 -14.38 17.73
N ILE A 323 21.86 -13.58 16.78
CA ILE A 323 21.14 -13.25 15.56
C ILE A 323 20.79 -14.51 14.75
N ASN A 324 21.76 -15.41 14.56
CA ASN A 324 21.52 -16.68 13.85
C ASN A 324 20.49 -17.55 14.58
N SER A 325 20.52 -17.60 15.90
CA SER A 325 19.52 -18.35 16.70
C SER A 325 18.12 -17.78 16.51
N ILE A 326 17.97 -16.46 16.65
CA ILE A 326 16.66 -15.77 16.45
C ILE A 326 16.17 -15.96 15.03
N SER A 327 17.05 -15.82 14.02
CA SER A 327 16.75 -16.06 12.62
C SER A 327 16.14 -17.44 12.39
N ASN A 328 16.80 -18.49 12.92
CA ASN A 328 16.32 -19.87 12.81
C ASN A 328 15.00 -20.11 13.55
N LEU A 329 14.85 -19.54 14.76
CA LEU A 329 13.64 -19.71 15.58
C LEU A 329 12.40 -19.05 14.94
N MET A 330 12.60 -17.95 14.23
CA MET A 330 11.52 -17.15 13.66
C MET A 330 11.31 -17.38 12.15
N GLY A 331 12.24 -18.04 11.47
CA GLY A 331 12.25 -18.10 10.00
C GLY A 331 12.45 -16.74 9.34
N LEU A 332 13.10 -15.80 10.04
CA LEU A 332 13.38 -14.44 9.55
C LEU A 332 14.83 -14.34 9.06
N ASN A 333 15.05 -13.78 7.86
CA ASN A 333 16.41 -13.58 7.38
C ASN A 333 17.21 -12.69 8.35
N LYS A 334 18.43 -13.10 8.68
CA LYS A 334 19.34 -12.42 9.61
C LYS A 334 19.58 -10.93 9.27
N ASP A 335 19.54 -10.57 7.99
CA ASP A 335 19.72 -9.18 7.53
C ASP A 335 18.60 -8.23 8.02
N PHE A 336 17.48 -8.79 8.47
CA PHE A 336 16.37 -8.05 9.08
C PHE A 336 16.37 -8.09 10.62
N ILE A 337 17.45 -8.61 11.24
CA ILE A 337 17.61 -8.67 12.68
C ILE A 337 18.81 -7.82 13.08
N ASN A 338 18.57 -6.77 13.84
CA ASN A 338 19.62 -5.97 14.44
C ASN A 338 19.66 -6.20 15.94
N LEU A 339 20.86 -6.45 16.49
CA LEU A 339 21.09 -6.57 17.92
C LEU A 339 22.17 -5.58 18.35
N LYS A 340 21.83 -4.68 19.26
CA LYS A 340 22.72 -3.68 19.84
C LYS A 340 22.92 -3.97 21.33
N GLY A 341 24.17 -4.07 21.78
CA GLY A 341 24.51 -4.09 23.18
C GLY A 341 24.73 -2.66 23.71
N LYS A 342 24.17 -2.35 24.87
CA LYS A 342 24.31 -1.06 25.51
C LYS A 342 24.73 -1.25 26.98
N THR A 343 25.63 -0.42 27.45
CA THR A 343 25.92 -0.24 28.89
C THR A 343 25.07 0.89 29.46
N VAL A 344 24.99 0.98 30.77
CA VAL A 344 24.32 2.08 31.47
C VAL A 344 25.30 2.90 32.30
N GLU A 345 26.57 2.90 31.92
CA GLU A 345 27.63 3.67 32.57
C GLU A 345 27.68 3.41 34.08
N LYS A 346 27.52 2.13 34.47
CA LYS A 346 27.49 1.65 35.87
C LYS A 346 26.34 2.20 36.73
N LEU A 347 25.32 2.80 36.11
CA LEU A 347 24.15 3.33 36.82
C LEU A 347 23.12 2.26 37.15
N GLY A 348 22.45 2.39 38.28
CA GLY A 348 21.32 1.58 38.70
C GLY A 348 21.62 0.10 38.91
N LEU A 349 20.58 -0.73 38.78
CA LEU A 349 20.65 -2.19 38.96
C LEU A 349 21.45 -2.89 37.86
N ILE A 350 21.30 -2.44 36.61
CA ILE A 350 22.02 -2.98 35.46
C ILE A 350 23.49 -2.63 35.57
N GLY A 351 23.83 -1.39 35.92
CA GLY A 351 25.19 -0.93 36.10
C GLY A 351 25.94 -1.62 37.25
N LYS A 352 25.20 -2.10 38.28
CA LYS A 352 25.72 -2.94 39.37
C LYS A 352 25.71 -4.44 39.04
N GLU A 353 25.50 -4.83 37.80
CA GLU A 353 25.42 -6.21 37.30
C GLU A 353 24.38 -7.08 38.08
N LYS A 354 23.31 -6.47 38.55
CA LYS A 354 22.22 -7.17 39.25
C LYS A 354 21.05 -7.56 38.35
N ALA A 355 20.99 -7.03 37.13
CA ALA A 355 19.91 -7.28 36.17
C ALA A 355 20.40 -7.12 34.71
N ILE A 356 19.68 -7.71 33.81
CA ILE A 356 19.74 -7.50 32.37
C ILE A 356 18.31 -7.24 31.87
#